data_39197e76d9492d0d0d1146eaf1c54099
#
_entry.id   39197e76d9492d0d0d1146eaf1c54099
#
_cell.length_a   1.000
_cell.length_b   1.000
_cell.length_c   1.000
_cell.angle_alpha   90.00
_cell.angle_beta   90.00
_cell.angle_gamma   90.00
#
_symmetry.space_group_name_H-M   'P 1'
#
loop_
_entity.id
_entity.type
_entity.pdbx_description
1 polymer ?
#
loop_
_entity_poly.entity_id
_entity_poly.type
_entity_poly.pdbx_seq_one_letter_code
_entity_poly.pdbx_strand_id
1 'polypeptide(L)'
;MEEHYYISLDIGSSSVKVIVGEKFHNGINVIGTGQTYTNGIRNGCIDDFDIAKQAIKDTIKKAAIASGIDIKEVFLKMPIVNTEIYDEKFEIPFDGTETEINGSHIESVLEGIRELNDVPETEVIGVFPMKFIVDDLHEVSDPKEMVATQSLKVEAGVIATSKSLLINIIKCVESCGVDVLEVFSDAYNYQSILSPTEVELGACVIDIGEDLTQVGFYERGNLVDADTIEMAGRSITTDIAKSLNTTYDNAEKIKQQYGHAFYDSASDQDVFSVEQINEDGHAQFTQKELSEIIESRVEEIFFEIFDLLQDMGITNVNGGFIITGGTSNLLGIKELLQDMVNEKVRVHTPSQMGIRKPEFTSSISTISSGINFDELLDYVTMNNYDADNVEEETYEEETQETKAKPYEQWFKKKSNKNNDAKASNSDHDRVSETEYDSESQEEKPSVLKKLMKSLFD
;
A
#
# COMPACT_ATOMS: atom_id res chain seq x y z
N MET A 1 -23.30 6.60 17.93
CA MET A 1 -22.09 6.01 17.35
C MET A 1 -21.73 6.93 16.20
N GLU A 2 -20.59 7.57 16.26
CA GLU A 2 -20.07 8.29 15.12
C GLU A 2 -19.76 7.28 14.04
N GLU A 3 -20.21 7.53 12.82
CA GLU A 3 -19.95 6.67 11.67
C GLU A 3 -18.48 6.92 11.26
N HIS A 4 -17.61 5.93 11.49
CA HIS A 4 -16.20 5.98 11.09
C HIS A 4 -16.05 5.48 9.67
N TYR A 5 -15.60 6.36 8.76
CA TYR A 5 -15.37 6.04 7.36
C TYR A 5 -13.87 5.90 7.07
N TYR A 6 -13.54 4.87 6.33
CA TYR A 6 -12.18 4.58 5.87
C TYR A 6 -12.11 4.84 4.37
N ILE A 7 -11.20 5.70 3.96
CA ILE A 7 -11.13 6.16 2.58
C ILE A 7 -9.74 5.83 2.03
N SER A 8 -9.68 4.88 1.08
CA SER A 8 -8.44 4.55 0.38
C SER A 8 -8.30 5.36 -0.89
N LEU A 9 -7.08 5.82 -1.16
CA LEU A 9 -6.66 6.44 -2.42
C LEU A 9 -5.56 5.58 -3.06
N ASP A 10 -5.87 4.98 -4.20
CA ASP A 10 -4.95 4.21 -5.03
C ASP A 10 -4.62 5.01 -6.29
N ILE A 11 -3.34 5.36 -6.44
CA ILE A 11 -2.80 6.13 -7.57
C ILE A 11 -2.06 5.16 -8.49
N GLY A 12 -2.79 4.56 -9.43
CA GLY A 12 -2.25 3.59 -10.39
C GLY A 12 -1.93 4.19 -11.75
N SER A 13 -1.09 3.53 -12.55
CA SER A 13 -0.63 4.03 -13.86
C SER A 13 -1.72 4.13 -14.91
N SER A 14 -2.80 3.34 -14.83
CA SER A 14 -3.94 3.46 -15.75
C SER A 14 -5.09 4.26 -15.20
N SER A 15 -5.29 4.24 -13.88
CA SER A 15 -6.40 4.92 -13.22
C SER A 15 -6.12 5.21 -11.75
N VAL A 16 -6.68 6.31 -11.27
CA VAL A 16 -6.80 6.62 -9.85
C VAL A 16 -8.12 6.05 -9.35
N LYS A 17 -8.11 5.42 -8.18
CA LYS A 17 -9.28 4.83 -7.52
C LYS A 17 -9.41 5.35 -6.10
N VAL A 18 -10.64 5.56 -5.66
CA VAL A 18 -11.00 5.87 -4.29
C VAL A 18 -12.13 4.95 -3.87
N ILE A 19 -11.98 4.31 -2.72
CA ILE A 19 -13.06 3.56 -2.08
C ILE A 19 -13.36 4.23 -0.73
N VAL A 20 -14.65 4.46 -0.49
CA VAL A 20 -15.18 4.86 0.81
C VAL A 20 -15.83 3.64 1.43
N GLY A 21 -15.30 3.18 2.55
CA GLY A 21 -15.79 2.01 3.27
C GLY A 21 -16.08 2.33 4.72
N GLU A 22 -16.86 1.47 5.34
CA GLU A 22 -17.12 1.45 6.78
C GLU A 22 -16.88 0.04 7.33
N LYS A 23 -16.45 -0.06 8.58
CA LYS A 23 -16.36 -1.34 9.26
C LYS A 23 -17.76 -1.84 9.60
N PHE A 24 -18.10 -3.05 9.14
CA PHE A 24 -19.39 -3.66 9.40
C PHE A 24 -19.21 -5.11 9.88
N HIS A 25 -19.46 -5.36 11.16
CA HIS A 25 -19.12 -6.62 11.82
C HIS A 25 -17.66 -7.03 11.57
N ASN A 26 -17.43 -8.17 10.95
CA ASN A 26 -16.10 -8.70 10.62
C ASN A 26 -15.71 -8.41 9.15
N GLY A 27 -16.28 -7.40 8.52
CA GLY A 27 -16.01 -7.08 7.11
C GLY A 27 -16.07 -5.59 6.82
N ILE A 28 -15.92 -5.27 5.55
CA ILE A 28 -15.96 -3.90 5.03
C ILE A 28 -17.21 -3.76 4.16
N ASN A 29 -18.04 -2.77 4.47
CA ASN A 29 -19.11 -2.32 3.60
C ASN A 29 -18.64 -1.17 2.74
N VAL A 30 -18.74 -1.27 1.41
CA VAL A 30 -18.37 -0.20 0.49
C VAL A 30 -19.56 0.71 0.27
N ILE A 31 -19.40 2.00 0.63
CA ILE A 31 -20.48 3.00 0.57
C ILE A 31 -20.41 3.79 -0.74
N GLY A 32 -19.20 4.04 -1.25
CA GLY A 32 -19.00 4.77 -2.48
C GLY A 32 -17.65 4.50 -3.11
N THR A 33 -17.57 4.69 -4.42
CA THR A 33 -16.33 4.52 -5.19
C THR A 33 -16.17 5.61 -6.22
N GLY A 34 -14.93 5.95 -6.52
CA GLY A 34 -14.55 6.79 -7.65
C GLY A 34 -13.44 6.12 -8.45
N GLN A 35 -13.48 6.27 -9.76
CA GLN A 35 -12.40 5.88 -10.65
C GLN A 35 -12.26 6.89 -11.78
N THR A 36 -11.02 7.26 -12.10
CA THR A 36 -10.70 8.14 -13.24
C THR A 36 -9.45 7.63 -13.93
N TYR A 37 -9.56 7.37 -15.22
CA TYR A 37 -8.41 6.99 -16.04
C TYR A 37 -7.46 8.18 -16.23
N THR A 38 -6.17 7.90 -16.26
CA THR A 38 -5.11 8.90 -16.37
C THR A 38 -3.91 8.34 -17.11
N ASN A 39 -3.12 9.23 -17.68
CA ASN A 39 -1.80 8.95 -18.24
C ASN A 39 -0.69 9.81 -17.59
N GLY A 40 -1.03 10.51 -16.50
CA GLY A 40 -0.08 11.33 -15.74
C GLY A 40 0.77 10.54 -14.71
N ILE A 41 0.65 9.20 -14.70
CA ILE A 41 1.36 8.31 -13.78
C ILE A 41 2.04 7.23 -14.59
N ARG A 42 3.31 6.98 -14.30
CA ARG A 42 4.15 5.97 -14.96
C ARG A 42 4.98 5.22 -13.92
N ASN A 43 5.03 3.89 -14.04
CA ASN A 43 5.83 3.04 -13.16
C ASN A 43 5.69 3.41 -11.67
N GLY A 44 4.44 3.68 -11.22
CA GLY A 44 4.16 4.07 -9.84
C GLY A 44 4.61 5.49 -9.45
N CYS A 45 5.13 6.29 -10.38
CA CYS A 45 5.60 7.66 -10.15
C CYS A 45 4.66 8.69 -10.81
N ILE A 46 4.61 9.90 -10.24
CA ILE A 46 3.95 11.04 -10.90
C ILE A 46 4.81 11.50 -12.08
N ASP A 47 4.33 11.29 -13.31
CA ASP A 47 5.00 11.66 -14.55
C ASP A 47 4.58 13.07 -15.01
N ASP A 48 3.27 13.36 -14.97
CA ASP A 48 2.71 14.68 -15.20
C ASP A 48 1.87 15.11 -13.98
N PHE A 49 2.37 16.13 -13.27
CA PHE A 49 1.76 16.56 -12.03
C PHE A 49 0.34 17.12 -12.21
N ASP A 50 0.10 17.90 -13.26
CA ASP A 50 -1.19 18.55 -13.49
C ASP A 50 -2.25 17.52 -13.93
N ILE A 51 -1.87 16.57 -14.77
CA ILE A 51 -2.75 15.47 -15.20
C ILE A 51 -3.07 14.56 -14.02
N ALA A 52 -2.07 14.16 -13.24
CA ALA A 52 -2.25 13.33 -12.05
C ALA A 52 -3.16 14.03 -11.01
N LYS A 53 -2.87 15.30 -10.69
CA LYS A 53 -3.68 16.12 -9.80
C LYS A 53 -5.14 16.22 -10.23
N GLN A 54 -5.39 16.45 -11.54
CA GLN A 54 -6.75 16.52 -12.05
C GLN A 54 -7.47 15.17 -11.91
N ALA A 55 -6.80 14.07 -12.22
CA ALA A 55 -7.36 12.74 -12.08
C ALA A 55 -7.70 12.41 -10.61
N ILE A 56 -6.82 12.77 -9.67
CA ILE A 56 -7.06 12.59 -8.22
C ILE A 56 -8.30 13.39 -7.80
N LYS A 57 -8.38 14.69 -8.16
CA LYS A 57 -9.53 15.54 -7.82
C LYS A 57 -10.85 14.98 -8.36
N ASP A 58 -10.85 14.57 -9.62
CA ASP A 58 -12.05 14.02 -10.26
C ASP A 58 -12.49 12.72 -9.60
N THR A 59 -11.53 11.89 -9.19
CA THR A 59 -11.79 10.62 -8.51
C THR A 59 -12.37 10.83 -7.12
N ILE A 60 -11.77 11.72 -6.32
CA ILE A 60 -12.27 12.09 -4.99
C ILE A 60 -13.69 12.64 -5.10
N LYS A 61 -13.93 13.53 -6.06
CA LYS A 61 -15.28 14.09 -6.31
C LYS A 61 -16.31 13.01 -6.66
N LYS A 62 -15.95 12.04 -7.51
CA LYS A 62 -16.82 10.92 -7.85
C LYS A 62 -17.17 10.07 -6.62
N ALA A 63 -16.17 9.74 -5.81
CA ALA A 63 -16.35 8.97 -4.59
C ALA A 63 -17.21 9.73 -3.56
N ALA A 64 -16.97 11.04 -3.38
CA ALA A 64 -17.76 11.89 -2.50
C ALA A 64 -19.23 11.96 -2.93
N ILE A 65 -19.51 12.10 -4.24
CA ILE A 65 -20.88 12.07 -4.77
C ILE A 65 -21.54 10.70 -4.54
N ALA A 66 -20.80 9.61 -4.77
CA ALA A 66 -21.32 8.24 -4.65
C ALA A 66 -21.63 7.86 -3.19
N SER A 67 -20.81 8.29 -2.25
CA SER A 67 -20.97 8.00 -0.81
C SER A 67 -21.83 9.02 -0.07
N GLY A 68 -21.94 10.24 -0.56
CA GLY A 68 -22.55 11.38 0.15
C GLY A 68 -21.66 11.98 1.24
N ILE A 69 -20.36 11.60 1.30
CA ILE A 69 -19.41 12.00 2.34
C ILE A 69 -18.45 13.05 1.78
N ASP A 70 -18.15 14.09 2.58
CA ASP A 70 -17.12 15.08 2.29
C ASP A 70 -15.75 14.48 2.64
N ILE A 71 -14.93 14.20 1.62
CA ILE A 71 -13.63 13.55 1.76
C ILE A 71 -12.56 14.59 2.03
N LYS A 72 -12.04 14.61 3.25
CA LYS A 72 -10.99 15.54 3.70
C LYS A 72 -9.65 14.85 3.90
N GLU A 73 -9.66 13.56 4.18
CA GLU A 73 -8.50 12.78 4.50
C GLU A 73 -8.59 11.37 3.90
N VAL A 74 -7.45 10.78 3.58
CA VAL A 74 -7.36 9.47 2.93
C VAL A 74 -6.22 8.64 3.48
N PHE A 75 -6.36 7.33 3.42
CA PHE A 75 -5.27 6.37 3.49
C PHE A 75 -4.67 6.22 2.09
N LEU A 76 -3.38 6.49 1.98
CA LEU A 76 -2.68 6.44 0.70
C LEU A 76 -2.05 5.05 0.50
N LYS A 77 -2.41 4.42 -0.61
CA LYS A 77 -1.75 3.21 -1.08
C LYS A 77 -0.40 3.56 -1.71
N MET A 78 0.65 2.85 -1.34
CA MET A 78 1.99 2.98 -1.93
C MET A 78 2.36 1.70 -2.69
N PRO A 79 2.72 1.78 -3.99
CA PRO A 79 3.17 0.62 -4.74
C PRO A 79 4.54 0.15 -4.25
N ILE A 80 4.90 -1.11 -4.56
CA ILE A 80 6.23 -1.67 -4.30
C ILE A 80 7.20 -1.15 -5.36
N VAL A 81 7.62 0.11 -5.23
CA VAL A 81 8.55 0.77 -6.17
C VAL A 81 9.64 1.44 -5.39
N ASN A 82 10.91 1.17 -5.75
CA ASN A 82 12.07 1.60 -4.97
C ASN A 82 11.87 1.29 -3.48
N THR A 83 11.39 0.09 -3.20
CA THR A 83 11.07 -0.40 -1.86
C THR A 83 12.16 -1.36 -1.42
N GLU A 84 12.63 -1.20 -0.20
CA GLU A 84 13.56 -2.09 0.46
C GLU A 84 12.82 -2.79 1.61
N ILE A 85 12.97 -4.12 1.71
CA ILE A 85 12.40 -4.93 2.78
C ILE A 85 13.55 -5.63 3.48
N TYR A 86 13.64 -5.49 4.80
CA TYR A 86 14.70 -6.09 5.60
C TYR A 86 14.26 -6.30 7.04
N ASP A 87 14.94 -7.19 7.73
CA ASP A 87 14.67 -7.49 9.15
C ASP A 87 15.55 -6.63 10.05
N GLU A 88 14.96 -6.13 11.13
CA GLU A 88 15.65 -5.37 12.16
C GLU A 88 15.28 -5.84 13.56
N LYS A 89 16.16 -5.52 14.53
CA LYS A 89 15.97 -5.85 15.95
C LYS A 89 16.22 -4.63 16.81
N PHE A 90 15.34 -4.43 17.77
CA PHE A 90 15.52 -3.38 18.78
C PHE A 90 15.16 -3.88 20.17
N GLU A 91 15.80 -3.32 21.19
CA GLU A 91 15.64 -3.73 22.58
C GLU A 91 15.56 -2.51 23.48
N ILE A 92 14.60 -2.51 24.40
CA ILE A 92 14.54 -1.57 25.51
C ILE A 92 14.87 -2.29 26.82
N PRO A 93 15.79 -1.77 27.65
CA PRO A 93 16.10 -2.34 28.95
C PRO A 93 15.08 -1.90 30.02
N PHE A 94 14.83 -2.76 31.00
CA PHE A 94 14.16 -2.44 32.25
C PHE A 94 15.17 -2.36 33.39
N ASP A 95 14.79 -1.73 34.50
CA ASP A 95 15.69 -1.43 35.64
C ASP A 95 15.86 -2.60 36.65
N GLY A 96 15.33 -3.77 36.34
CA GLY A 96 15.34 -4.95 37.20
C GLY A 96 14.14 -5.06 38.14
N THR A 97 13.19 -4.13 38.06
CA THR A 97 11.88 -4.24 38.77
C THR A 97 10.89 -5.00 37.86
N GLU A 98 9.96 -5.71 38.51
CA GLU A 98 8.85 -6.36 37.80
C GLU A 98 7.99 -5.27 37.14
N THR A 99 8.01 -5.20 35.83
CA THR A 99 7.30 -4.22 34.98
C THR A 99 6.33 -4.93 34.08
N GLU A 100 5.05 -4.62 34.14
CA GLU A 100 4.04 -5.11 33.20
C GLU A 100 4.21 -4.42 31.84
N ILE A 101 4.31 -5.22 30.80
CA ILE A 101 4.46 -4.70 29.42
C ILE A 101 3.11 -4.16 28.95
N ASN A 102 3.12 -2.89 28.61
CA ASN A 102 1.95 -2.16 28.09
C ASN A 102 2.21 -1.60 26.68
N GLY A 103 1.21 -0.91 26.12
CA GLY A 103 1.28 -0.32 24.77
C GLY A 103 2.46 0.64 24.58
N SER A 104 2.83 1.44 25.60
CA SER A 104 3.95 2.40 25.48
C SER A 104 5.32 1.72 25.36
N HIS A 105 5.50 0.57 26.00
CA HIS A 105 6.74 -0.22 25.85
C HIS A 105 6.86 -0.79 24.45
N ILE A 106 5.75 -1.30 23.89
CA ILE A 106 5.70 -1.80 22.52
C ILE A 106 5.95 -0.65 21.53
N GLU A 107 5.30 0.50 21.75
CA GLU A 107 5.54 1.71 20.97
C GLU A 107 7.03 2.08 20.94
N SER A 108 7.67 2.04 22.11
CA SER A 108 9.08 2.41 22.25
C SER A 108 10.04 1.47 21.49
N VAL A 109 9.79 0.16 21.48
CA VAL A 109 10.66 -0.77 20.74
C VAL A 109 10.51 -0.63 19.22
N LEU A 110 9.31 -0.27 18.74
CA LEU A 110 9.05 -0.07 17.32
C LEU A 110 9.56 1.28 16.82
N GLU A 111 9.43 2.36 17.63
CA GLU A 111 10.06 3.65 17.34
C GLU A 111 11.57 3.52 17.25
N GLY A 112 12.17 2.72 18.16
CA GLY A 112 13.59 2.44 18.12
C GLY A 112 14.05 1.85 16.80
N ILE A 113 13.27 0.92 16.19
CA ILE A 113 13.55 0.40 14.85
C ILE A 113 13.51 1.51 13.79
N ARG A 114 12.51 2.39 13.85
CA ARG A 114 12.42 3.52 12.91
C ARG A 114 13.59 4.48 13.05
N GLU A 115 13.99 4.81 14.28
CA GLU A 115 15.12 5.70 14.53
C GLU A 115 16.46 5.11 14.06
N LEU A 116 16.66 3.79 14.14
CA LEU A 116 17.83 3.10 13.61
C LEU A 116 17.95 3.25 12.09
N ASN A 117 16.83 3.30 11.40
CA ASN A 117 16.73 3.32 9.94
C ASN A 117 16.51 4.71 9.36
N ASP A 118 16.85 5.76 10.10
CA ASP A 118 16.81 7.15 9.61
C ASP A 118 17.91 7.42 8.59
N VAL A 119 17.68 7.01 7.33
CA VAL A 119 18.58 7.24 6.19
C VAL A 119 18.09 8.45 5.39
N PRO A 120 18.98 9.38 4.96
CA PRO A 120 18.57 10.63 4.31
C PRO A 120 17.74 10.45 3.02
N GLU A 121 17.95 9.36 2.29
CA GLU A 121 17.37 9.13 0.95
C GLU A 121 16.15 8.23 0.98
N THR A 122 15.95 7.46 2.06
CA THR A 122 14.82 6.54 2.23
C THR A 122 13.93 6.95 3.38
N GLU A 123 12.72 6.44 3.42
CA GLU A 123 11.73 6.65 4.45
C GLU A 123 11.04 5.34 4.82
N VAL A 124 11.02 5.02 6.12
CA VAL A 124 10.32 3.84 6.62
C VAL A 124 8.82 4.10 6.59
N ILE A 125 8.10 3.34 5.77
CA ILE A 125 6.65 3.42 5.60
C ILE A 125 5.89 2.27 6.30
N GLY A 126 6.62 1.25 6.79
CA GLY A 126 6.04 0.14 7.53
C GLY A 126 7.08 -0.50 8.46
N VAL A 127 6.65 -0.85 9.66
CA VAL A 127 7.37 -1.72 10.59
C VAL A 127 6.36 -2.75 11.08
N PHE A 128 6.62 -4.02 10.84
CA PHE A 128 5.73 -5.11 11.25
C PHE A 128 6.51 -6.09 12.13
N PRO A 129 6.12 -6.25 13.41
CA PRO A 129 6.82 -7.18 14.30
C PRO A 129 6.55 -8.61 13.86
N MET A 130 7.61 -9.41 13.81
CA MET A 130 7.53 -10.84 13.58
C MET A 130 7.42 -11.58 14.91
N LYS A 131 8.14 -11.12 15.93
CA LYS A 131 8.06 -11.67 17.28
C LYS A 131 8.63 -10.71 18.32
N PHE A 132 8.16 -10.85 19.55
CA PHE A 132 8.73 -10.21 20.73
C PHE A 132 9.47 -11.23 21.58
N ILE A 133 10.51 -10.77 22.30
CA ILE A 133 11.31 -11.58 23.21
C ILE A 133 11.36 -10.83 24.55
N VAL A 134 10.80 -11.45 25.58
CA VAL A 134 10.74 -10.91 26.95
C VAL A 134 11.84 -11.54 27.78
N ASP A 135 12.69 -10.71 28.40
CA ASP A 135 13.82 -11.11 29.29
C ASP A 135 14.76 -12.13 28.65
N ASP A 136 14.95 -12.11 27.31
CA ASP A 136 15.73 -13.10 26.53
C ASP A 136 15.27 -14.56 26.67
N LEU A 137 14.09 -14.81 27.22
CA LEU A 137 13.58 -16.14 27.58
C LEU A 137 12.29 -16.52 26.86
N HIS A 138 11.37 -15.58 26.69
CA HIS A 138 10.03 -15.85 26.17
C HIS A 138 9.83 -15.22 24.84
N GLU A 139 9.75 -16.03 23.76
CA GLU A 139 9.35 -15.60 22.42
C GLU A 139 7.82 -15.66 22.32
N VAL A 140 7.19 -14.54 21.98
CA VAL A 140 5.74 -14.39 21.85
C VAL A 140 5.37 -13.48 20.68
N SER A 141 4.17 -13.67 20.14
CA SER A 141 3.61 -12.76 19.13
C SER A 141 3.01 -11.51 19.76
N ASP A 142 2.45 -11.60 20.96
CA ASP A 142 1.90 -10.49 21.74
C ASP A 142 2.49 -10.51 23.15
N PRO A 143 3.28 -9.49 23.54
CA PRO A 143 3.91 -9.41 24.86
C PRO A 143 3.05 -8.71 25.92
N LYS A 144 1.83 -8.29 25.61
CA LYS A 144 0.95 -7.53 26.52
C LYS A 144 0.65 -8.32 27.77
N GLU A 145 0.49 -7.61 28.88
CA GLU A 145 0.21 -8.15 30.21
C GLU A 145 1.30 -9.10 30.73
N MET A 146 2.38 -9.34 29.97
CA MET A 146 3.54 -10.06 30.46
C MET A 146 4.37 -9.16 31.38
N VAL A 147 5.00 -9.77 32.38
CA VAL A 147 5.90 -9.08 33.27
C VAL A 147 7.34 -9.30 32.83
N ALA A 148 8.07 -8.22 32.62
CA ALA A 148 9.49 -8.20 32.31
C ALA A 148 10.29 -7.57 33.44
N THR A 149 11.55 -8.01 33.60
CA THR A 149 12.49 -7.45 34.58
C THR A 149 13.77 -6.93 33.95
N GLN A 150 14.16 -7.46 32.78
CA GLN A 150 15.44 -7.13 32.13
C GLN A 150 15.24 -6.34 30.84
N SER A 151 14.46 -6.86 29.91
CA SER A 151 14.27 -6.19 28.63
C SER A 151 13.05 -6.68 27.85
N LEU A 152 12.59 -5.82 26.92
CA LEU A 152 11.70 -6.19 25.83
C LEU A 152 12.44 -5.97 24.53
N LYS A 153 12.58 -7.05 23.73
CA LYS A 153 13.16 -7.02 22.39
C LYS A 153 12.11 -7.33 21.35
N VAL A 154 12.21 -6.70 20.17
CA VAL A 154 11.40 -7.01 18.98
C VAL A 154 12.31 -7.43 17.83
N GLU A 155 11.91 -8.44 17.08
CA GLU A 155 12.38 -8.72 15.73
C GLU A 155 11.24 -8.32 14.78
N ALA A 156 11.50 -7.41 13.86
CA ALA A 156 10.49 -6.86 12.96
C ALA A 156 11.01 -6.73 11.55
N GLY A 157 10.11 -6.92 10.58
CA GLY A 157 10.36 -6.53 9.20
C GLY A 157 10.12 -5.03 9.02
N VAL A 158 10.92 -4.42 8.16
CA VAL A 158 10.88 -2.99 7.84
C VAL A 158 10.62 -2.82 6.36
N ILE A 159 9.70 -1.93 6.01
CA ILE A 159 9.47 -1.50 4.63
C ILE A 159 9.91 -0.05 4.52
N ALA A 160 10.91 0.20 3.70
CA ALA A 160 11.40 1.53 3.37
C ALA A 160 11.21 1.84 1.88
N THR A 161 10.98 3.09 1.55
CA THR A 161 10.84 3.55 0.15
C THR A 161 11.63 4.83 -0.09
N SER A 162 11.81 5.20 -1.37
CA SER A 162 12.44 6.46 -1.73
C SER A 162 11.68 7.65 -1.16
N LYS A 163 12.37 8.47 -0.36
CA LYS A 163 11.81 9.69 0.24
C LYS A 163 11.29 10.68 -0.80
N SER A 164 12.00 10.82 -1.91
CA SER A 164 11.59 11.72 -3.00
C SER A 164 10.30 11.26 -3.68
N LEU A 165 10.16 9.95 -3.91
CA LEU A 165 8.94 9.36 -4.47
C LEU A 165 7.76 9.60 -3.54
N LEU A 166 7.89 9.27 -2.27
CA LEU A 166 6.86 9.45 -1.25
C LEU A 166 6.39 10.90 -1.16
N ILE A 167 7.34 11.85 -1.03
CA ILE A 167 7.04 13.28 -0.93
C ILE A 167 6.30 13.79 -2.18
N ASN A 168 6.69 13.36 -3.39
CA ASN A 168 6.05 13.80 -4.61
C ASN A 168 4.59 13.33 -4.70
N ILE A 169 4.32 12.10 -4.30
CA ILE A 169 2.95 11.57 -4.27
C ILE A 169 2.11 12.29 -3.22
N ILE A 170 2.61 12.43 -1.98
CA ILE A 170 1.89 13.14 -0.89
C ILE A 170 1.58 14.58 -1.31
N LYS A 171 2.56 15.33 -1.83
CA LYS A 171 2.34 16.71 -2.30
C LYS A 171 1.29 16.80 -3.40
N CYS A 172 1.26 15.82 -4.31
CA CYS A 172 0.24 15.78 -5.35
C CYS A 172 -1.16 15.61 -4.75
N VAL A 173 -1.33 14.69 -3.79
CA VAL A 173 -2.60 14.46 -3.07
C VAL A 173 -3.02 15.70 -2.30
N GLU A 174 -2.14 16.29 -1.50
CA GLU A 174 -2.46 17.47 -0.70
C GLU A 174 -2.77 18.71 -1.54
N SER A 175 -2.13 18.84 -2.72
CA SER A 175 -2.47 19.89 -3.67
C SER A 175 -3.93 19.78 -4.17
N CYS A 176 -4.59 18.65 -3.95
CA CYS A 176 -6.00 18.42 -4.24
C CYS A 176 -6.94 18.91 -3.12
N GLY A 177 -6.39 19.30 -1.96
CA GLY A 177 -7.15 19.75 -0.79
C GLY A 177 -7.59 18.61 0.12
N VAL A 178 -6.87 17.48 0.09
CA VAL A 178 -7.12 16.28 0.90
C VAL A 178 -5.84 15.92 1.63
N ASP A 179 -5.94 15.64 2.92
CA ASP A 179 -4.80 15.25 3.76
C ASP A 179 -4.55 13.74 3.67
N VAL A 180 -3.28 13.33 3.76
CA VAL A 180 -2.91 11.92 3.87
C VAL A 180 -2.81 11.56 5.34
N LEU A 181 -3.68 10.64 5.80
CA LEU A 181 -3.67 10.14 7.18
C LEU A 181 -2.51 9.21 7.43
N GLU A 182 -2.37 8.21 6.56
CA GLU A 182 -1.32 7.19 6.63
C GLU A 182 -1.02 6.64 5.25
N VAL A 183 0.17 6.06 5.10
CA VAL A 183 0.65 5.41 3.89
C VAL A 183 0.82 3.93 4.13
N PHE A 184 0.17 3.09 3.30
CA PHE A 184 0.29 1.64 3.40
C PHE A 184 0.92 1.07 2.14
N SER A 185 1.99 0.30 2.30
CA SER A 185 2.63 -0.42 1.20
C SER A 185 1.76 -1.59 0.72
N ASP A 186 1.67 -1.77 -0.59
CA ASP A 186 1.06 -2.96 -1.19
C ASP A 186 1.74 -4.26 -0.74
N ALA A 187 3.05 -4.22 -0.48
CA ALA A 187 3.77 -5.37 0.06
C ALA A 187 3.15 -5.91 1.36
N TYR A 188 2.71 -5.01 2.25
CA TYR A 188 2.03 -5.40 3.48
C TYR A 188 0.53 -5.65 3.27
N ASN A 189 -0.14 -4.81 2.48
CA ASN A 189 -1.58 -4.86 2.26
C ASN A 189 -2.06 -6.21 1.71
N TYR A 190 -1.28 -6.85 0.82
CA TYR A 190 -1.68 -8.12 0.20
C TYR A 190 -1.75 -9.29 1.18
N GLN A 191 -1.18 -9.20 2.37
CA GLN A 191 -1.40 -10.21 3.41
C GLN A 191 -2.88 -10.40 3.73
N SER A 192 -3.68 -9.33 3.67
CA SER A 192 -5.12 -9.33 3.95
C SER A 192 -5.97 -10.19 3.01
N ILE A 193 -5.45 -10.54 1.82
CA ILE A 193 -6.16 -11.37 0.84
C ILE A 193 -5.79 -12.86 0.91
N LEU A 194 -4.83 -13.21 1.75
CA LEU A 194 -4.35 -14.57 1.95
C LEU A 194 -5.15 -15.28 3.05
N SER A 195 -5.41 -16.55 2.85
CA SER A 195 -5.92 -17.39 3.91
C SER A 195 -4.80 -17.76 4.89
N PRO A 196 -5.11 -18.08 6.16
CA PRO A 196 -4.10 -18.51 7.13
C PRO A 196 -3.23 -19.68 6.64
N THR A 197 -3.81 -20.60 5.87
CA THR A 197 -3.07 -21.74 5.30
C THR A 197 -2.11 -21.30 4.20
N GLU A 198 -2.50 -20.35 3.34
CA GLU A 198 -1.64 -19.83 2.29
C GLU A 198 -0.42 -19.12 2.89
N VAL A 199 -0.63 -18.25 3.88
CA VAL A 199 0.45 -17.52 4.56
C VAL A 199 1.38 -18.49 5.32
N GLU A 200 0.84 -19.50 5.97
CA GLU A 200 1.64 -20.47 6.73
C GLU A 200 2.55 -21.33 5.83
N LEU A 201 2.04 -21.73 4.67
CA LEU A 201 2.74 -22.64 3.75
C LEU A 201 3.71 -21.95 2.79
N GLY A 202 3.68 -20.65 2.68
CA GLY A 202 4.44 -19.86 1.70
C GLY A 202 3.66 -19.62 0.42
N ALA A 203 3.10 -18.41 0.26
CA ALA A 203 2.28 -17.99 -0.89
C ALA A 203 2.85 -16.79 -1.59
N CYS A 204 2.71 -16.75 -2.91
CA CYS A 204 3.11 -15.64 -3.76
C CYS A 204 1.88 -14.88 -4.24
N VAL A 205 1.83 -13.57 -3.98
CA VAL A 205 0.82 -12.66 -4.56
C VAL A 205 1.44 -11.95 -5.75
N ILE A 206 0.74 -11.96 -6.88
CA ILE A 206 1.14 -11.34 -8.13
C ILE A 206 0.06 -10.33 -8.53
N ASP A 207 0.35 -9.03 -8.41
CA ASP A 207 -0.53 -7.96 -8.89
C ASP A 207 -0.04 -7.46 -10.25
N ILE A 208 -0.74 -7.85 -11.32
CA ILE A 208 -0.42 -7.43 -12.68
C ILE A 208 -1.22 -6.18 -13.02
N GLY A 209 -0.56 -5.03 -12.90
CA GLY A 209 -1.13 -3.71 -13.19
C GLY A 209 -1.09 -3.33 -14.67
N GLU A 210 -0.93 -2.03 -14.93
CA GLU A 210 -0.73 -1.48 -16.29
C GLU A 210 0.75 -1.40 -16.66
N ASP A 211 1.59 -0.77 -15.81
CA ASP A 211 3.02 -0.59 -16.07
C ASP A 211 3.87 -1.58 -15.27
N LEU A 212 3.43 -1.95 -14.08
CA LEU A 212 4.17 -2.76 -13.12
C LEU A 212 3.43 -4.05 -12.80
N THR A 213 4.19 -5.11 -12.63
CA THR A 213 3.76 -6.32 -11.93
C THR A 213 4.46 -6.35 -10.57
N GLN A 214 3.68 -6.31 -9.49
CA GLN A 214 4.16 -6.36 -8.12
C GLN A 214 4.09 -7.79 -7.61
N VAL A 215 5.14 -8.24 -6.95
CA VAL A 215 5.27 -9.60 -6.41
C VAL A 215 5.56 -9.51 -4.93
N GLY A 216 4.78 -10.20 -4.10
CA GLY A 216 5.03 -10.34 -2.67
C GLY A 216 5.01 -11.79 -2.25
N PHE A 217 5.98 -12.21 -1.46
CA PHE A 217 6.03 -13.55 -0.90
C PHE A 217 5.84 -13.53 0.62
N TYR A 218 4.96 -14.40 1.10
CA TYR A 218 4.52 -14.46 2.50
C TYR A 218 4.65 -15.88 3.01
N GLU A 219 5.32 -16.09 4.13
CA GLU A 219 5.50 -17.38 4.77
C GLU A 219 5.47 -17.25 6.29
N ARG A 220 4.94 -18.27 6.98
CA ARG A 220 4.87 -18.33 8.46
C ARG A 220 4.23 -17.10 9.11
N GLY A 221 3.17 -16.60 8.50
CA GLY A 221 2.45 -15.45 9.00
C GLY A 221 3.02 -14.09 8.62
N ASN A 222 4.17 -14.01 7.92
CA ASN A 222 4.89 -12.77 7.67
C ASN A 222 5.13 -12.51 6.18
N LEU A 223 5.28 -11.23 5.83
CA LEU A 223 5.91 -10.81 4.59
C LEU A 223 7.40 -11.19 4.66
N VAL A 224 7.88 -11.92 3.67
CA VAL A 224 9.29 -12.32 3.56
C VAL A 224 10.05 -11.36 2.66
N ASP A 225 9.51 -11.11 1.46
CA ASP A 225 10.12 -10.19 0.49
C ASP A 225 9.08 -9.72 -0.53
N ALA A 226 9.33 -8.58 -1.18
CA ALA A 226 8.50 -8.09 -2.27
C ALA A 226 9.28 -7.15 -3.18
N ASP A 227 9.03 -7.28 -4.49
CA ASP A 227 9.64 -6.42 -5.50
C ASP A 227 8.71 -6.30 -6.73
N THR A 228 9.17 -5.58 -7.75
CA THR A 228 8.40 -5.31 -8.98
C THR A 228 9.20 -5.60 -10.22
N ILE A 229 8.47 -5.96 -11.29
CA ILE A 229 9.00 -5.97 -12.65
C ILE A 229 8.28 -4.89 -13.49
N GLU A 230 9.02 -4.20 -14.37
CA GLU A 230 8.49 -3.15 -15.26
C GLU A 230 7.88 -3.75 -16.52
N MET A 231 7.08 -4.80 -16.36
CA MET A 231 6.39 -5.50 -17.43
C MET A 231 4.98 -5.88 -16.95
N ALA A 232 3.94 -5.42 -17.66
CA ALA A 232 2.56 -5.63 -17.25
C ALA A 232 1.58 -5.42 -18.44
N GLY A 233 0.36 -4.98 -18.17
CA GLY A 233 -0.71 -4.80 -19.17
C GLY A 233 -0.34 -3.94 -20.38
N ARG A 234 0.47 -2.88 -20.17
CA ARG A 234 0.96 -2.01 -21.24
C ARG A 234 1.86 -2.74 -22.22
N SER A 235 2.69 -3.65 -21.76
CA SER A 235 3.56 -4.46 -22.65
C SER A 235 2.72 -5.33 -23.57
N ILE A 236 1.68 -5.97 -23.03
CA ILE A 236 0.71 -6.77 -23.81
C ILE A 236 0.02 -5.90 -24.86
N THR A 237 -0.52 -4.74 -24.47
CA THR A 237 -1.20 -3.82 -25.41
C THR A 237 -0.26 -3.32 -26.51
N THR A 238 0.99 -3.06 -26.17
CA THR A 238 2.01 -2.61 -27.12
C THR A 238 2.30 -3.70 -28.17
N ASP A 239 2.37 -4.96 -27.77
CA ASP A 239 2.60 -6.07 -28.69
C ASP A 239 1.39 -6.32 -29.60
N ILE A 240 0.17 -6.22 -29.07
CA ILE A 240 -1.07 -6.26 -29.86
C ILE A 240 -1.07 -5.12 -30.90
N ALA A 241 -0.76 -3.89 -30.49
CA ALA A 241 -0.73 -2.74 -31.40
C ALA A 241 0.24 -2.93 -32.56
N LYS A 242 1.45 -3.44 -32.26
CA LYS A 242 2.47 -3.74 -33.26
C LYS A 242 2.05 -4.88 -34.20
N SER A 243 1.59 -6.00 -33.63
CA SER A 243 1.26 -7.21 -34.41
C SER A 243 0.04 -7.03 -35.30
N LEU A 244 -0.97 -6.30 -34.82
CA LEU A 244 -2.19 -6.02 -35.59
C LEU A 244 -2.10 -4.73 -36.42
N ASN A 245 -0.94 -4.01 -36.39
CA ASN A 245 -0.73 -2.73 -37.06
C ASN A 245 -1.82 -1.70 -36.73
N THR A 246 -2.16 -1.53 -35.45
CA THR A 246 -3.22 -0.63 -35.00
C THR A 246 -2.73 0.36 -33.92
N THR A 247 -3.56 1.33 -33.56
CA THR A 247 -3.22 2.30 -32.50
C THR A 247 -3.23 1.61 -31.14
N TYR A 248 -2.46 2.18 -30.17
CA TYR A 248 -2.46 1.70 -28.79
C TYR A 248 -3.87 1.66 -28.19
N ASP A 249 -4.66 2.72 -28.39
CA ASP A 249 -6.03 2.81 -27.83
C ASP A 249 -6.97 1.75 -28.43
N ASN A 250 -6.80 1.40 -29.70
CA ASN A 250 -7.54 0.29 -30.34
C ASN A 250 -7.07 -1.06 -29.80
N ALA A 251 -5.77 -1.26 -29.68
CA ALA A 251 -5.20 -2.48 -29.13
C ALA A 251 -5.68 -2.73 -27.69
N GLU A 252 -5.73 -1.68 -26.85
CA GLU A 252 -6.25 -1.77 -25.50
C GLU A 252 -7.72 -2.20 -25.46
N LYS A 253 -8.56 -1.62 -26.33
CA LYS A 253 -9.96 -2.03 -26.44
C LYS A 253 -10.10 -3.47 -26.92
N ILE A 254 -9.28 -3.88 -27.87
CA ILE A 254 -9.26 -5.25 -28.41
C ILE A 254 -8.84 -6.22 -27.31
N LYS A 255 -7.77 -5.91 -26.54
CA LYS A 255 -7.32 -6.68 -25.38
C LYS A 255 -8.46 -6.87 -24.37
N GLN A 256 -9.16 -5.80 -24.03
CA GLN A 256 -10.27 -5.86 -23.04
C GLN A 256 -11.49 -6.64 -23.54
N GLN A 257 -11.80 -6.59 -24.84
CA GLN A 257 -13.03 -7.19 -25.40
C GLN A 257 -12.83 -8.63 -25.83
N TYR A 258 -11.68 -8.96 -26.41
CA TYR A 258 -11.43 -10.24 -27.07
C TYR A 258 -10.21 -10.98 -26.50
N GLY A 259 -9.45 -10.34 -25.58
CA GLY A 259 -8.22 -10.91 -25.02
C GLY A 259 -8.44 -12.22 -24.30
N HIS A 260 -7.58 -13.20 -24.60
CA HIS A 260 -7.49 -14.48 -23.92
C HIS A 260 -6.01 -14.83 -23.75
N ALA A 261 -5.58 -15.13 -22.52
CA ALA A 261 -4.18 -15.36 -22.20
C ALA A 261 -3.72 -16.81 -22.40
N PHE A 262 -4.62 -17.74 -22.72
CA PHE A 262 -4.29 -19.15 -22.90
C PHE A 262 -4.80 -19.64 -24.25
N TYR A 263 -3.85 -19.85 -25.18
CA TYR A 263 -4.09 -20.18 -26.59
C TYR A 263 -4.96 -21.45 -26.78
N ASP A 264 -4.71 -22.47 -25.98
CA ASP A 264 -5.42 -23.75 -26.11
C ASP A 264 -6.93 -23.64 -25.80
N SER A 265 -7.33 -22.63 -25.03
CA SER A 265 -8.72 -22.35 -24.69
C SER A 265 -9.35 -21.22 -25.52
N ALA A 266 -8.58 -20.54 -26.35
CA ALA A 266 -9.05 -19.45 -27.17
C ALA A 266 -9.84 -19.93 -28.39
N SER A 267 -10.82 -19.12 -28.85
CA SER A 267 -11.79 -19.46 -29.91
C SER A 267 -11.30 -19.08 -31.30
N ASP A 268 -11.35 -20.04 -32.24
CA ASP A 268 -11.16 -19.78 -33.69
C ASP A 268 -12.42 -19.15 -34.35
N GLN A 269 -13.58 -19.19 -33.65
CA GLN A 269 -14.85 -18.74 -34.22
C GLN A 269 -15.17 -17.28 -33.85
N ASP A 270 -14.55 -16.75 -32.81
CA ASP A 270 -14.74 -15.37 -32.38
C ASP A 270 -13.86 -14.45 -33.20
N VAL A 271 -14.44 -13.89 -34.27
CA VAL A 271 -13.76 -13.02 -35.22
C VAL A 271 -14.09 -11.56 -34.95
N PHE A 272 -13.09 -10.71 -34.95
CA PHE A 272 -13.23 -9.27 -34.78
C PHE A 272 -12.49 -8.50 -35.87
N SER A 273 -12.87 -7.23 -36.06
CA SER A 273 -12.34 -6.36 -37.12
C SER A 273 -11.43 -5.29 -36.51
N VAL A 274 -10.27 -5.08 -37.08
CA VAL A 274 -9.24 -4.15 -36.62
C VAL A 274 -8.99 -3.09 -37.69
N GLU A 275 -9.10 -1.82 -37.32
CA GLU A 275 -8.67 -0.70 -38.14
C GLU A 275 -7.14 -0.61 -38.10
N GLN A 276 -6.49 -0.72 -39.25
CA GLN A 276 -5.04 -0.70 -39.37
C GLN A 276 -4.51 0.71 -39.69
N ILE A 277 -3.29 1.01 -39.21
CA ILE A 277 -2.62 2.28 -39.45
C ILE A 277 -2.14 2.32 -40.89
N ASN A 278 -2.45 3.42 -41.61
CA ASN A 278 -2.03 3.67 -43.00
C ASN A 278 -2.60 2.71 -44.02
N GLU A 279 -3.66 1.97 -43.74
CA GLU A 279 -4.35 1.12 -44.68
C GLU A 279 -5.83 1.52 -44.80
N ASP A 280 -6.33 1.61 -46.05
CA ASP A 280 -7.76 1.83 -46.29
C ASP A 280 -8.51 0.50 -46.13
N GLY A 281 -8.85 0.14 -44.89
CA GLY A 281 -9.59 -1.08 -44.63
C GLY A 281 -9.52 -1.60 -43.17
N HIS A 282 -10.27 -2.66 -42.95
CA HIS A 282 -10.26 -3.42 -41.71
C HIS A 282 -9.72 -4.82 -41.98
N ALA A 283 -8.72 -5.25 -41.22
CA ALA A 283 -8.29 -6.64 -41.18
C ALA A 283 -9.17 -7.43 -40.21
N GLN A 284 -9.37 -8.71 -40.48
CA GLN A 284 -10.09 -9.60 -39.58
C GLN A 284 -9.10 -10.53 -38.87
N PHE A 285 -9.29 -10.70 -37.58
CA PHE A 285 -8.51 -11.61 -36.75
C PHE A 285 -9.45 -12.46 -35.86
N THR A 286 -8.97 -13.62 -35.49
CA THR A 286 -9.66 -14.50 -34.52
C THR A 286 -9.17 -14.21 -33.13
N GLN A 287 -9.96 -14.58 -32.11
CA GLN A 287 -9.51 -14.53 -30.70
C GLN A 287 -8.25 -15.39 -30.50
N LYS A 288 -8.14 -16.50 -31.22
CA LYS A 288 -6.98 -17.39 -31.11
C LYS A 288 -5.70 -16.78 -31.64
N GLU A 289 -5.73 -16.06 -32.75
CA GLU A 289 -4.57 -15.29 -33.26
C GLU A 289 -4.17 -14.18 -32.29
N LEU A 290 -5.13 -13.53 -31.65
CA LEU A 290 -4.87 -12.55 -30.61
C LEU A 290 -4.29 -13.21 -29.35
N SER A 291 -4.77 -14.39 -29.00
CA SER A 291 -4.30 -15.15 -27.82
C SER A 291 -2.83 -15.55 -27.96
N GLU A 292 -2.35 -15.91 -29.16
CA GLU A 292 -0.94 -16.23 -29.42
C GLU A 292 -0.02 -15.05 -29.04
N ILE A 293 -0.45 -13.83 -29.35
CA ILE A 293 0.31 -12.61 -29.02
C ILE A 293 0.28 -12.36 -27.52
N ILE A 294 -0.90 -12.48 -26.90
CA ILE A 294 -1.09 -12.22 -25.47
C ILE A 294 -0.36 -13.24 -24.62
N GLU A 295 -0.53 -14.52 -24.92
CA GLU A 295 0.10 -15.64 -24.20
C GLU A 295 1.62 -15.48 -24.18
N SER A 296 2.26 -15.24 -25.33
CA SER A 296 3.70 -15.05 -25.39
C SER A 296 4.21 -13.96 -24.46
N ARG A 297 3.47 -12.85 -24.32
CA ARG A 297 3.86 -11.77 -23.40
C ARG A 297 3.55 -12.12 -21.94
N VAL A 298 2.44 -12.79 -21.66
CA VAL A 298 2.08 -13.18 -20.29
C VAL A 298 3.02 -14.27 -19.77
N GLU A 299 3.44 -15.21 -20.62
CA GLU A 299 4.49 -16.19 -20.29
C GLU A 299 5.81 -15.50 -19.91
N GLU A 300 6.23 -14.50 -20.68
CA GLU A 300 7.43 -13.73 -20.35
C GLU A 300 7.30 -13.03 -19.00
N ILE A 301 6.14 -12.43 -18.68
CA ILE A 301 5.87 -11.84 -17.36
C ILE A 301 6.01 -12.92 -16.26
N PHE A 302 5.48 -14.12 -16.46
CA PHE A 302 5.57 -15.20 -15.48
C PHE A 302 7.02 -15.72 -15.33
N PHE A 303 7.80 -15.79 -16.40
CA PHE A 303 9.22 -16.16 -16.31
C PHE A 303 10.01 -15.12 -15.52
N GLU A 304 9.82 -13.84 -15.77
CA GLU A 304 10.45 -12.76 -14.99
C GLU A 304 10.06 -12.84 -13.50
N ILE A 305 8.82 -13.22 -13.17
CA ILE A 305 8.38 -13.45 -11.79
C ILE A 305 9.13 -14.65 -11.17
N PHE A 306 9.31 -15.74 -11.91
CA PHE A 306 10.04 -16.91 -11.41
C PHE A 306 11.53 -16.58 -11.19
N ASP A 307 12.14 -15.81 -12.08
CA ASP A 307 13.51 -15.33 -11.92
C ASP A 307 13.62 -14.42 -10.69
N LEU A 308 12.67 -13.50 -10.51
CA LEU A 308 12.60 -12.62 -9.33
C LEU A 308 12.46 -13.41 -8.02
N LEU A 309 11.60 -14.42 -7.96
CA LEU A 309 11.46 -15.29 -6.79
C LEU A 309 12.76 -16.06 -6.50
N GLN A 310 13.48 -16.47 -7.53
CA GLN A 310 14.79 -17.11 -7.38
C GLN A 310 15.83 -16.13 -6.82
N ASP A 311 15.85 -14.88 -7.28
CA ASP A 311 16.73 -13.82 -6.79
C ASP A 311 16.45 -13.48 -5.31
N MET A 312 15.18 -13.52 -4.89
CA MET A 312 14.76 -13.44 -3.49
C MET A 312 15.13 -14.69 -2.66
N GLY A 313 15.71 -15.74 -3.28
CA GLY A 313 16.05 -17.01 -2.61
C GLY A 313 14.84 -17.91 -2.33
N ILE A 314 13.68 -17.63 -2.93
CA ILE A 314 12.44 -18.40 -2.74
C ILE A 314 12.45 -19.60 -3.69
N THR A 315 12.46 -20.81 -3.13
CA THR A 315 12.54 -22.05 -3.90
C THR A 315 11.23 -22.84 -3.93
N ASN A 316 10.29 -22.53 -3.05
CA ASN A 316 9.02 -23.25 -2.92
C ASN A 316 7.88 -22.27 -2.61
N VAL A 317 6.73 -22.44 -3.29
CA VAL A 317 5.51 -21.65 -3.10
C VAL A 317 4.36 -22.59 -2.74
N ASN A 318 4.52 -23.33 -1.62
CA ASN A 318 3.60 -24.39 -1.24
C ASN A 318 2.16 -23.90 -0.94
N GLY A 319 1.99 -22.64 -0.56
CA GLY A 319 0.70 -21.96 -0.38
C GLY A 319 0.02 -21.61 -1.69
N GLY A 320 0.79 -21.61 -2.80
CA GLY A 320 0.30 -21.33 -4.16
C GLY A 320 0.44 -19.89 -4.60
N PHE A 321 -0.01 -19.64 -5.82
CA PHE A 321 0.04 -18.33 -6.48
C PHE A 321 -1.34 -17.66 -6.47
N ILE A 322 -1.35 -16.40 -6.09
CA ILE A 322 -2.54 -15.56 -6.04
C ILE A 322 -2.36 -14.41 -7.02
N ILE A 323 -3.12 -14.42 -8.13
CA ILE A 323 -3.06 -13.38 -9.16
C ILE A 323 -4.12 -12.33 -8.85
N THR A 324 -3.79 -11.05 -8.98
CA THR A 324 -4.71 -9.91 -8.87
C THR A 324 -4.29 -8.77 -9.81
N GLY A 325 -4.90 -7.58 -9.68
CA GLY A 325 -4.61 -6.44 -10.55
C GLY A 325 -5.46 -6.39 -11.82
N GLY A 326 -5.39 -5.26 -12.53
CA GLY A 326 -6.26 -5.00 -13.68
C GLY A 326 -6.08 -5.97 -14.84
N THR A 327 -4.85 -6.38 -15.10
CA THR A 327 -4.51 -7.32 -16.18
C THR A 327 -4.99 -8.75 -15.88
N SER A 328 -5.19 -9.11 -14.62
CA SER A 328 -5.73 -10.42 -14.24
C SER A 328 -7.22 -10.64 -14.63
N ASN A 329 -7.87 -9.61 -15.17
CA ASN A 329 -9.18 -9.76 -15.83
C ASN A 329 -9.11 -10.49 -17.19
N LEU A 330 -7.91 -10.70 -17.75
CA LEU A 330 -7.76 -11.48 -18.98
C LEU A 330 -8.22 -12.91 -18.76
N LEU A 331 -9.10 -13.37 -19.65
CA LEU A 331 -9.53 -14.78 -19.66
C LEU A 331 -8.32 -15.68 -19.87
N GLY A 332 -8.29 -16.83 -19.22
CA GLY A 332 -7.21 -17.82 -19.39
C GLY A 332 -5.92 -17.54 -18.64
N ILE A 333 -5.75 -16.37 -17.97
CA ILE A 333 -4.51 -16.04 -17.27
C ILE A 333 -4.19 -17.00 -16.12
N LYS A 334 -5.22 -17.46 -15.41
CA LYS A 334 -5.08 -18.46 -14.34
C LYS A 334 -4.69 -19.82 -14.91
N GLU A 335 -5.33 -20.21 -16.01
CA GLU A 335 -5.13 -21.49 -16.69
C GLU A 335 -3.70 -21.54 -17.25
N LEU A 336 -3.19 -20.45 -17.82
CA LEU A 336 -1.82 -20.36 -18.31
C LEU A 336 -0.80 -20.53 -17.17
N LEU A 337 -0.92 -19.80 -16.06
CA LEU A 337 -0.01 -19.98 -14.94
C LEU A 337 -0.13 -21.39 -14.34
N GLN A 338 -1.35 -21.96 -14.27
CA GLN A 338 -1.55 -23.31 -13.75
C GLN A 338 -0.93 -24.39 -14.64
N ASP A 339 -0.78 -24.14 -15.95
CA ASP A 339 -0.06 -25.03 -16.88
C ASP A 339 1.47 -24.96 -16.66
N MET A 340 1.97 -23.80 -16.23
CA MET A 340 3.41 -23.58 -16.00
C MET A 340 3.90 -24.08 -14.63
N VAL A 341 3.00 -24.22 -13.61
CA VAL A 341 3.37 -24.58 -12.23
C VAL A 341 2.53 -25.74 -11.68
N ASN A 342 3.09 -26.45 -10.70
CA ASN A 342 2.38 -27.55 -10.02
C ASN A 342 1.55 -27.07 -8.83
N GLU A 343 1.85 -25.90 -8.31
CA GLU A 343 1.22 -25.28 -7.16
C GLU A 343 -0.18 -24.78 -7.53
N LYS A 344 -1.01 -24.54 -6.52
CA LYS A 344 -2.35 -24.01 -6.75
C LYS A 344 -2.29 -22.56 -7.24
N VAL A 345 -3.12 -22.26 -8.24
CA VAL A 345 -3.29 -20.88 -8.75
C VAL A 345 -4.73 -20.44 -8.55
N ARG A 346 -4.92 -19.24 -8.04
CA ARG A 346 -6.22 -18.57 -7.99
C ARG A 346 -6.13 -17.09 -8.36
N VAL A 347 -7.20 -16.56 -8.94
CA VAL A 347 -7.37 -15.12 -9.10
C VAL A 347 -8.14 -14.60 -7.89
N HIS A 348 -7.59 -13.59 -7.24
CA HIS A 348 -8.28 -12.89 -6.16
C HIS A 348 -9.15 -11.78 -6.74
N THR A 349 -10.40 -11.73 -6.27
CA THR A 349 -11.37 -10.69 -6.58
C THR A 349 -12.07 -10.27 -5.30
N PRO A 350 -12.11 -8.99 -4.95
CA PRO A 350 -12.86 -8.52 -3.80
C PRO A 350 -14.33 -8.99 -3.82
N SER A 351 -14.84 -9.37 -2.66
CA SER A 351 -16.22 -9.87 -2.53
C SER A 351 -17.26 -8.77 -2.36
N GLN A 352 -16.83 -7.56 -2.00
CA GLN A 352 -17.68 -6.42 -1.68
C GLN A 352 -18.46 -5.94 -2.90
N MET A 353 -19.72 -5.53 -2.67
CA MET A 353 -20.58 -5.02 -3.73
C MET A 353 -19.99 -3.73 -4.33
N GLY A 354 -20.02 -3.63 -5.66
CA GLY A 354 -19.52 -2.45 -6.40
C GLY A 354 -18.04 -2.49 -6.78
N ILE A 355 -17.24 -3.39 -6.19
CA ILE A 355 -15.80 -3.51 -6.46
C ILE A 355 -15.35 -4.95 -6.80
N ARG A 356 -16.26 -5.79 -7.30
CA ARG A 356 -15.99 -7.20 -7.64
C ARG A 356 -15.14 -7.34 -8.92
N LYS A 357 -13.97 -6.74 -8.89
CA LYS A 357 -12.95 -6.87 -9.94
C LYS A 357 -11.56 -6.84 -9.30
N PRO A 358 -10.60 -7.63 -9.82
CA PRO A 358 -9.26 -7.72 -9.28
C PRO A 358 -8.54 -6.37 -9.14
N GLU A 359 -8.81 -5.41 -10.03
CA GLU A 359 -8.20 -4.07 -10.01
C GLU A 359 -8.50 -3.24 -8.75
N PHE A 360 -9.45 -3.65 -7.91
CA PHE A 360 -9.78 -3.01 -6.64
C PHE A 360 -9.17 -3.69 -5.42
N THR A 361 -8.42 -4.77 -5.61
CA THR A 361 -7.82 -5.55 -4.50
C THR A 361 -6.93 -4.68 -3.63
N SER A 362 -5.97 -3.96 -4.21
CA SER A 362 -5.08 -3.08 -3.47
C SER A 362 -5.84 -1.99 -2.70
N SER A 363 -6.82 -1.35 -3.34
CA SER A 363 -7.62 -0.30 -2.71
C SER A 363 -8.42 -0.81 -1.49
N ILE A 364 -9.04 -2.00 -1.56
CA ILE A 364 -9.79 -2.56 -0.42
C ILE A 364 -8.86 -3.09 0.67
N SER A 365 -7.70 -3.63 0.31
CA SER A 365 -6.67 -4.05 1.25
C SER A 365 -6.12 -2.87 2.05
N THR A 366 -5.95 -1.71 1.42
CA THR A 366 -5.59 -0.45 2.10
C THR A 366 -6.65 -0.04 3.14
N ILE A 367 -7.94 -0.24 2.87
CA ILE A 367 -9.01 -0.01 3.88
C ILE A 367 -8.88 -1.01 5.03
N SER A 368 -8.60 -2.28 4.76
CA SER A 368 -8.37 -3.27 5.82
C SER A 368 -7.22 -2.85 6.73
N SER A 369 -6.11 -2.39 6.15
CA SER A 369 -4.97 -1.85 6.90
C SER A 369 -5.36 -0.61 7.72
N GLY A 370 -6.17 0.30 7.17
CA GLY A 370 -6.68 1.48 7.88
C GLY A 370 -7.59 1.14 9.07
N ILE A 371 -8.45 0.12 8.93
CA ILE A 371 -9.30 -0.36 10.04
C ILE A 371 -8.44 -0.94 11.16
N ASN A 372 -7.50 -1.82 10.82
CA ASN A 372 -6.59 -2.43 11.78
C ASN A 372 -5.76 -1.38 12.52
N PHE A 373 -5.35 -0.36 11.79
CA PHE A 373 -4.66 0.80 12.28
C PHE A 373 -5.46 1.59 13.35
N ASP A 374 -6.75 1.91 13.15
CA ASP A 374 -7.58 2.60 14.13
C ASP A 374 -7.86 1.76 15.38
N GLU A 375 -8.05 0.43 15.22
CA GLU A 375 -8.26 -0.47 16.36
C GLU A 375 -7.03 -0.51 17.29
N LEU A 376 -5.84 -0.43 16.72
CA LEU A 376 -4.61 -0.35 17.50
C LEU A 376 -4.45 0.99 18.22
N LEU A 377 -4.80 2.10 17.57
CA LEU A 377 -4.81 3.42 18.17
C LEU A 377 -5.72 3.48 19.40
N ASP A 378 -6.94 2.94 19.28
CA ASP A 378 -7.89 2.87 20.36
C ASP A 378 -7.34 2.06 21.54
N TYR A 379 -6.68 0.94 21.24
CA TYR A 379 -6.09 0.09 22.26
C TYR A 379 -4.96 0.78 23.04
N VAL A 380 -4.06 1.48 22.36
CA VAL A 380 -2.96 2.22 23.00
C VAL A 380 -3.49 3.39 23.83
N THR A 381 -4.52 4.10 23.34
CA THR A 381 -5.12 5.23 24.05
C THR A 381 -5.89 4.80 25.31
N MET A 382 -6.64 3.70 25.26
CA MET A 382 -7.38 3.19 26.42
C MET A 382 -6.46 2.79 27.56
N ASN A 383 -5.31 2.19 27.27
CA ASN A 383 -4.35 1.79 28.31
C ASN A 383 -3.56 2.96 28.92
N ASN A 384 -3.46 4.09 28.23
CA ASN A 384 -2.85 5.30 28.79
C ASN A 384 -3.79 6.01 29.78
N TYR A 385 -5.11 5.89 29.66
CA TYR A 385 -6.07 6.46 30.62
C TYR A 385 -6.04 5.77 31.98
N ASP A 386 -5.69 4.49 32.07
CA ASP A 386 -5.59 3.77 33.35
C ASP A 386 -4.25 4.04 34.05
N ALA A 387 -3.20 4.45 33.35
CA ALA A 387 -1.90 4.79 33.91
C ALA A 387 -1.81 6.24 34.43
N ASP A 388 -2.56 7.17 33.85
CA ASP A 388 -2.49 8.61 34.21
C ASP A 388 -3.42 9.02 35.36
N ASN A 389 -4.20 8.11 35.92
CA ASN A 389 -5.09 8.41 37.08
C ASN A 389 -4.41 8.45 38.46
N VAL A 390 -3.08 8.55 38.53
CA VAL A 390 -2.32 8.60 39.80
C VAL A 390 -1.49 9.89 40.01
N GLU A 391 -1.59 10.92 39.20
CA GLU A 391 -0.94 12.20 39.52
C GLU A 391 -1.86 13.42 39.40
N GLU A 392 -1.84 14.23 40.50
CA GLU A 392 -2.66 15.41 40.76
C GLU A 392 -2.40 16.56 39.78
N GLU A 393 -3.50 17.28 39.49
CA GLU A 393 -3.56 18.49 38.67
C GLU A 393 -2.55 19.58 39.06
N THR A 394 -1.74 20.04 38.10
CA THR A 394 -1.21 21.40 38.09
C THR A 394 -1.36 21.98 36.69
N TYR A 395 -2.27 22.95 36.58
CA TYR A 395 -2.47 23.72 35.34
C TYR A 395 -1.31 24.68 35.14
N GLU A 396 -0.58 24.56 34.01
CA GLU A 396 0.21 25.65 33.44
C GLU A 396 -0.29 25.94 32.00
N GLU A 397 -0.60 27.20 31.74
CA GLU A 397 -1.02 27.69 30.43
C GLU A 397 0.13 27.60 29.42
N GLU A 398 0.01 26.75 28.42
CA GLU A 398 0.90 26.77 27.27
C GLU A 398 0.32 27.54 26.08
N THR A 399 1.17 28.39 25.52
CA THR A 399 0.93 29.26 24.38
C THR A 399 0.74 28.44 23.09
N GLN A 400 -0.26 28.80 22.31
CA GLN A 400 -0.62 28.16 21.03
C GLN A 400 0.48 28.27 19.99
N GLU A 401 1.11 27.17 19.63
CA GLU A 401 1.82 27.00 18.36
C GLU A 401 0.89 26.38 17.30
N THR A 402 0.94 26.91 16.11
CA THR A 402 0.22 26.37 14.93
C THR A 402 0.67 24.93 14.67
N LYS A 403 -0.22 23.96 14.82
CA LYS A 403 0.07 22.54 14.65
C LYS A 403 0.42 22.23 13.18
N ALA A 404 1.67 21.82 12.93
CA ALA A 404 2.08 21.29 11.63
C ALA A 404 1.32 19.99 11.31
N LYS A 405 1.07 19.74 10.03
CA LYS A 405 0.41 18.50 9.59
C LYS A 405 1.18 17.27 10.04
N PRO A 406 0.55 16.09 10.25
CA PRO A 406 1.20 14.91 10.81
C PRO A 406 2.53 14.55 10.13
N TYR A 407 2.57 14.53 8.79
CA TYR A 407 3.79 14.25 8.04
C TYR A 407 4.81 15.42 8.11
N GLU A 408 4.38 16.70 8.24
CA GLU A 408 5.29 17.84 8.41
C GLU A 408 5.94 17.85 9.80
N GLN A 409 5.25 17.39 10.85
CA GLN A 409 5.83 17.20 12.18
C GLN A 409 6.89 16.10 12.15
N TRP A 410 6.63 15.06 11.40
CA TRP A 410 7.52 13.97 11.16
C TRP A 410 8.80 14.40 10.42
N PHE A 411 8.71 15.21 9.36
CA PHE A 411 9.85 15.80 8.67
C PHE A 411 10.57 16.90 9.49
N LYS A 412 9.84 17.71 10.28
CA LYS A 412 10.42 18.77 11.11
C LYS A 412 11.23 18.24 12.30
N LYS A 413 10.79 17.12 12.90
CA LYS A 413 11.54 16.47 14.00
C LYS A 413 12.95 16.02 13.56
N LYS A 414 13.11 15.68 12.26
CA LYS A 414 14.39 15.32 11.64
C LYS A 414 15.28 16.51 11.30
N SER A 415 14.72 17.61 10.80
CA SER A 415 15.52 18.78 10.42
C SER A 415 16.14 19.51 11.63
N ASN A 416 15.55 19.42 12.81
CA ASN A 416 16.07 20.05 14.01
C ASN A 416 17.27 19.29 14.63
N LYS A 417 17.33 17.95 14.51
CA LYS A 417 18.51 17.18 14.97
C LYS A 417 19.79 17.47 14.16
N ASN A 418 19.65 17.90 12.89
CA ASN A 418 20.80 18.21 12.03
C ASN A 418 21.29 19.65 12.14
N ASN A 419 20.54 20.56 12.77
CA ASN A 419 20.92 21.98 12.90
C ASN A 419 21.71 22.31 14.16
N ASP A 420 21.69 21.47 15.20
CA ASP A 420 22.49 21.67 16.42
C ASP A 420 24.00 21.45 16.21
N ALA A 421 24.41 20.90 15.05
CA ALA A 421 25.82 20.70 14.71
C ALA A 421 26.47 21.86 13.90
N LYS A 422 25.70 22.89 13.51
CA LYS A 422 26.21 24.03 12.69
C LYS A 422 25.53 25.36 13.03
N ALA A 423 25.60 25.82 14.25
CA ALA A 423 25.24 27.21 14.56
C ALA A 423 26.30 27.90 15.34
N SER A 424 27.23 28.51 14.59
CA SER A 424 27.90 29.74 15.00
C SER A 424 27.89 30.72 13.82
N ASN A 425 27.30 31.89 14.07
CA ASN A 425 27.28 33.14 13.31
C ASN A 425 26.16 33.39 12.28
N SER A 426 25.28 34.27 12.60
CA SER A 426 25.14 35.69 12.24
C SER A 426 23.69 36.16 12.19
N ASP A 427 23.50 37.34 12.77
CA ASP A 427 22.33 38.17 12.99
C ASP A 427 21.59 38.71 11.73
N HIS A 428 20.35 39.17 11.99
CA HIS A 428 19.47 40.15 11.29
C HIS A 428 18.57 39.59 10.17
N ASP A 429 17.27 39.76 10.17
CA ASP A 429 16.37 40.91 10.34
C ASP A 429 14.89 40.47 10.42
N ARG A 430 14.09 41.31 11.09
CA ARG A 430 12.63 41.25 11.30
C ARG A 430 11.85 41.59 10.03
N VAL A 431 10.61 41.04 9.86
CA VAL A 431 9.38 41.80 9.54
C VAL A 431 8.11 40.93 9.75
N SER A 432 7.24 41.41 10.63
CA SER A 432 5.78 41.57 10.75
C SER A 432 4.76 40.49 10.40
N GLU A 433 3.88 40.38 11.39
CA GLU A 433 2.62 39.68 11.60
C GLU A 433 1.51 39.95 10.59
N THR A 434 0.65 38.93 10.34
CA THR A 434 -0.80 39.15 10.20
C THR A 434 -1.57 37.95 10.78
N GLU A 435 -2.49 38.26 11.70
CA GLU A 435 -3.44 37.35 12.38
C GLU A 435 -4.52 36.84 11.42
N TYR A 436 -4.93 35.56 11.57
CA TYR A 436 -6.29 35.10 11.27
C TYR A 436 -6.70 33.98 12.24
N ASP A 437 -7.96 34.03 12.66
CA ASP A 437 -8.64 33.26 13.68
C ASP A 437 -8.60 31.74 13.50
N SER A 438 -8.48 31.01 14.63
CA SER A 438 -8.47 29.55 14.71
C SER A 438 -9.71 29.02 15.41
N GLU A 439 -10.49 28.18 14.72
CA GLU A 439 -11.45 27.26 15.34
C GLU A 439 -10.70 26.02 15.88
N SER A 440 -11.14 25.54 17.05
CA SER A 440 -10.58 24.41 17.79
C SER A 440 -10.70 23.08 17.01
N GLN A 441 -9.58 22.48 16.65
CA GLN A 441 -9.51 21.10 16.13
C GLN A 441 -8.87 20.19 17.18
N GLU A 442 -9.52 19.04 17.40
CA GLU A 442 -9.03 17.95 18.25
C GLU A 442 -7.66 17.44 17.80
N GLU A 443 -6.83 17.00 18.73
CA GLU A 443 -5.47 16.50 18.47
C GLU A 443 -5.49 15.23 17.62
N LYS A 444 -4.97 15.30 16.39
CA LYS A 444 -4.72 14.12 15.56
C LYS A 444 -3.55 13.33 16.18
N PRO A 445 -3.68 12.00 16.33
CA PRO A 445 -2.62 11.17 16.89
C PRO A 445 -1.35 11.20 16.04
N SER A 446 -0.18 11.08 16.67
CA SER A 446 1.12 11.07 15.98
C SER A 446 1.24 9.85 15.04
N VAL A 447 2.03 9.97 13.97
CA VAL A 447 2.30 8.90 12.99
C VAL A 447 2.75 7.60 13.67
N LEU A 448 3.37 7.68 14.82
CA LEU A 448 3.81 6.56 15.62
C LEU A 448 2.68 5.82 16.35
N LYS A 449 1.75 6.57 16.96
CA LYS A 449 0.51 5.98 17.49
C LYS A 449 -0.23 5.20 16.40
N LYS A 450 0.02 5.56 15.16
CA LYS A 450 -0.57 4.99 13.99
C LYS A 450 0.01 3.63 13.58
N LEU A 451 1.29 3.39 13.79
CA LEU A 451 1.94 2.13 13.41
C LEU A 451 1.58 0.94 14.26
N MET A 452 1.23 1.19 15.51
CA MET A 452 1.01 0.13 16.46
C MET A 452 -0.21 -0.75 16.15
N LYS A 453 -1.15 -0.27 15.36
CA LYS A 453 -2.38 -1.03 15.06
C LYS A 453 -2.18 -2.17 14.07
N SER A 454 -1.21 -2.08 13.14
CA SER A 454 -0.93 -3.17 12.20
C SER A 454 -0.25 -4.39 12.87
N LEU A 455 -0.11 -4.38 14.20
CA LEU A 455 0.75 -5.29 14.93
C LEU A 455 0.03 -6.44 15.66
N PHE A 456 -1.29 -6.41 15.77
CA PHE A 456 -1.98 -7.28 16.72
C PHE A 456 -3.17 -8.06 16.14
N ASP A 457 -3.27 -8.21 14.84
CA ASP A 457 -4.10 -9.22 14.18
C ASP A 457 -3.21 -10.41 13.78
#